data_148092c146bec64465302bf3db95acc7
#
_entry.id   148092c146bec64465302bf3db95acc7
#
_cell.length_a   1.000
_cell.length_b   1.000
_cell.length_c   1.000
_cell.angle_alpha   90.00
_cell.angle_beta   90.00
_cell.angle_gamma   90.00
#
_symmetry.space_group_name_H-M   'P 1'
#
loop_
_entity.id
_entity.type
_entity.pdbx_description
1 polymer ?
#
loop_
_entity_poly.entity_id
_entity_poly.type
_entity_poly.pdbx_seq_one_letter_code
_entity_poly.pdbx_strand_id
1 'polypeptide(L)'
;MGKGVYSISSSAAGVVWDLSDLFAAHDDPQIGRTLQSVQEQAEAFAQQYRGTVRVPGGPAAVHLLEALRILETIEDAMSRVATYANLLYAADSLRPVHQDLQQRVEQCLTAIRNSLVFFDLEWLGVEESAATRLIADPLLANYSHYLTHGRRYRPHVLSEAEERILNEKDNTGRRAFGRLFTELTSSLSFPIERDGAVHELTLSEVLALLHRPERASRARAMETLFDVLGRNELVLTLTYNTLIQDHLTMDRLRRYPGPMAERHLSNEIDQQAVEQMMEVTEANYGIAQDYFRLKAQLLGLDRLALYDQYAPVGGELPACTFEEAQTTILRSFERFSPQFRQIAQDFFTRGWIDAEVRKGKRGGAFCASPSPTVHPYILCNYTDTLRDVMTVAHELGHALHGVLASKQTPFNYDPPLITCETASVFAEFLVFDQMLSRSPDPRVKLALLCGKIEDACATVFRQNVLTRFEQAVFAARAGARLTPEALAEAWLGANRRYYADAVEMVPGYRLGWSYIPHFIHTRFYCYSYVFGQLLVIALYRMYKEEGTSFIPRYVEFLEAGDSDPPEVLLKSLGVDVQDRGFWQKGFDEIRDLVEQARALASS
;
A
#
# COMPACT_ATOMS: atom_id res chain seq x y z
N MET A 1 -20.81 -29.76 -24.85
CA MET A 1 -20.51 -28.82 -25.95
C MET A 1 -19.82 -27.63 -25.32
N GLY A 2 -18.64 -27.32 -25.79
CA GLY A 2 -17.66 -26.51 -25.09
C GLY A 2 -18.11 -25.08 -24.78
N LYS A 3 -17.98 -24.70 -23.53
CA LYS A 3 -17.95 -23.28 -23.14
C LYS A 3 -16.67 -22.71 -23.73
N GLY A 4 -16.78 -21.82 -24.70
CA GLY A 4 -15.67 -21.09 -25.27
C GLY A 4 -14.98 -20.31 -24.14
N VAL A 5 -13.73 -20.64 -23.91
CA VAL A 5 -12.82 -19.80 -23.16
C VAL A 5 -12.67 -18.53 -24.00
N TYR A 6 -13.27 -17.42 -23.58
CA TYR A 6 -12.93 -16.11 -24.13
C TYR A 6 -11.49 -15.83 -23.71
N SER A 7 -10.55 -16.14 -24.60
CA SER A 7 -9.21 -15.57 -24.47
C SER A 7 -9.37 -14.07 -24.76
N ILE A 8 -9.19 -13.23 -23.76
CA ILE A 8 -9.08 -11.79 -23.96
C ILE A 8 -7.79 -11.62 -24.77
N SER A 9 -7.93 -11.29 -26.06
CA SER A 9 -6.79 -10.93 -26.91
C SER A 9 -6.36 -9.53 -26.49
N SER A 10 -5.33 -9.44 -25.65
CA SER A 10 -4.73 -8.16 -25.24
C SER A 10 -3.60 -7.78 -26.21
N SER A 11 -3.41 -6.49 -26.45
CA SER A 11 -2.28 -5.96 -27.22
C SER A 11 -0.92 -6.19 -26.52
N ALA A 12 -0.92 -6.56 -25.23
CA ALA A 12 0.28 -6.93 -24.48
C ALA A 12 0.67 -8.42 -24.62
N ALA A 13 0.07 -9.16 -25.57
CA ALA A 13 0.47 -10.54 -25.84
C ALA A 13 1.97 -10.62 -26.18
N GLY A 14 2.72 -11.50 -25.48
CA GLY A 14 4.16 -11.66 -25.62
C GLY A 14 5.00 -10.65 -24.84
N VAL A 15 4.39 -9.68 -24.15
CA VAL A 15 5.11 -8.79 -23.23
C VAL A 15 5.31 -9.51 -21.90
N VAL A 16 6.45 -10.17 -21.79
CA VAL A 16 6.88 -10.94 -20.61
C VAL A 16 8.27 -10.51 -20.19
N TRP A 17 8.56 -10.59 -18.91
CA TRP A 17 9.88 -10.20 -18.40
C TRP A 17 10.96 -11.24 -18.68
N ASP A 18 12.21 -10.76 -18.77
CA ASP A 18 13.43 -11.55 -18.75
C ASP A 18 14.06 -11.44 -17.35
N LEU A 19 14.15 -12.54 -16.65
CA LEU A 19 14.72 -12.63 -15.31
C LEU A 19 16.17 -13.12 -15.30
N SER A 20 16.81 -13.21 -16.45
CA SER A 20 18.19 -13.73 -16.58
C SER A 20 19.26 -12.88 -15.89
N ASP A 21 18.96 -11.61 -15.61
CA ASP A 21 19.81 -10.73 -14.78
C ASP A 21 19.87 -11.19 -13.31
N LEU A 22 18.87 -11.96 -12.85
CA LEU A 22 18.86 -12.58 -11.54
C LEU A 22 19.49 -13.99 -11.59
N PHE A 23 18.84 -14.91 -12.31
CA PHE A 23 19.31 -16.28 -12.56
C PHE A 23 18.82 -16.77 -13.92
N ALA A 24 19.62 -17.63 -14.58
CA ALA A 24 19.36 -18.06 -15.94
C ALA A 24 18.10 -18.93 -16.10
N ALA A 25 17.77 -19.77 -15.10
CA ALA A 25 16.60 -20.63 -15.09
C ALA A 25 16.24 -21.07 -13.66
N HIS A 26 15.03 -21.65 -13.48
CA HIS A 26 14.55 -22.14 -12.18
C HIS A 26 15.44 -23.26 -11.57
N ASP A 27 16.20 -23.94 -12.38
CA ASP A 27 17.13 -25.01 -12.01
C ASP A 27 18.62 -24.56 -12.09
N ASP A 28 18.87 -23.26 -12.22
CA ASP A 28 20.24 -22.72 -12.24
C ASP A 28 20.99 -23.14 -10.97
N PRO A 29 22.13 -23.87 -11.11
CA PRO A 29 22.93 -24.29 -9.96
C PRO A 29 23.42 -23.11 -9.10
N GLN A 30 23.45 -21.91 -9.65
CA GLN A 30 23.86 -20.70 -8.92
C GLN A 30 22.89 -20.39 -7.77
N ILE A 31 21.59 -20.69 -7.90
CA ILE A 31 20.61 -20.51 -6.83
C ILE A 31 21.02 -21.30 -5.58
N GLY A 32 21.34 -22.59 -5.77
CA GLY A 32 21.77 -23.45 -4.66
C GLY A 32 23.09 -22.98 -4.04
N ARG A 33 24.06 -22.60 -4.88
CA ARG A 33 25.35 -22.06 -4.41
C ARG A 33 25.19 -20.77 -3.62
N THR A 34 24.32 -19.86 -4.09
CA THR A 34 24.04 -18.60 -3.38
C THR A 34 23.41 -18.86 -2.03
N LEU A 35 22.36 -19.70 -1.94
CA LEU A 35 21.73 -20.05 -0.68
C LEU A 35 22.72 -20.67 0.32
N GLN A 36 23.55 -21.59 -0.14
CA GLN A 36 24.58 -22.21 0.70
C GLN A 36 25.61 -21.18 1.17
N SER A 37 26.13 -20.35 0.27
CA SER A 37 27.11 -19.30 0.60
C SER A 37 26.56 -18.31 1.62
N VAL A 38 25.30 -17.87 1.45
CA VAL A 38 24.65 -16.94 2.39
C VAL A 38 24.44 -17.60 3.76
N GLN A 39 24.09 -18.87 3.80
CA GLN A 39 23.98 -19.62 5.06
C GLN A 39 25.33 -19.70 5.78
N GLU A 40 26.39 -20.08 5.07
CA GLU A 40 27.75 -20.14 5.62
C GLU A 40 28.22 -18.77 6.13
N GLN A 41 27.93 -17.69 5.39
CA GLN A 41 28.25 -16.32 5.82
C GLN A 41 27.46 -15.91 7.08
N ALA A 42 26.17 -16.25 7.16
CA ALA A 42 25.34 -15.95 8.34
C ALA A 42 25.81 -16.73 9.59
N GLU A 43 26.22 -17.98 9.41
CA GLU A 43 26.78 -18.80 10.50
C GLU A 43 28.14 -18.26 10.98
N ALA A 44 29.02 -17.88 10.04
CA ALA A 44 30.31 -17.25 10.35
C ALA A 44 30.11 -15.89 11.04
N PHE A 45 29.16 -15.10 10.57
CA PHE A 45 28.76 -13.83 11.19
C PHE A 45 28.29 -14.05 12.64
N ALA A 46 27.42 -15.03 12.85
CA ALA A 46 26.94 -15.33 14.20
C ALA A 46 28.07 -15.81 15.13
N GLN A 47 29.03 -16.61 14.63
CA GLN A 47 30.20 -17.03 15.41
C GLN A 47 31.13 -15.86 15.78
N GLN A 48 31.31 -14.90 14.87
CA GLN A 48 32.21 -13.77 15.05
C GLN A 48 31.59 -12.66 15.92
N TYR A 49 30.32 -12.33 15.74
CA TYR A 49 29.71 -11.13 16.29
C TYR A 49 28.80 -11.37 17.49
N ARG A 50 28.33 -12.59 17.75
CA ARG A 50 27.46 -12.88 18.89
C ARG A 50 28.20 -12.60 20.22
N GLY A 51 27.58 -11.79 21.07
CA GLY A 51 28.13 -11.36 22.34
C GLY A 51 29.13 -10.19 22.23
N THR A 52 29.35 -9.64 21.04
CA THR A 52 30.34 -8.55 20.82
C THR A 52 29.69 -7.18 20.62
N VAL A 53 28.40 -7.11 20.35
CA VAL A 53 27.66 -5.85 20.15
C VAL A 53 27.14 -5.31 21.49
N ARG A 54 26.52 -6.17 22.32
CA ARG A 54 26.06 -5.81 23.66
C ARG A 54 27.19 -5.96 24.69
N VAL A 55 28.18 -5.08 24.62
CA VAL A 55 29.31 -5.05 25.59
C VAL A 55 29.25 -3.77 26.43
N PRO A 56 29.87 -3.75 27.64
CA PRO A 56 29.95 -2.54 28.46
C PRO A 56 30.58 -1.38 27.69
N GLY A 57 29.89 -0.23 27.64
CA GLY A 57 30.30 0.96 26.87
C GLY A 57 30.08 0.84 25.36
N GLY A 58 29.44 -0.22 24.87
CA GLY A 58 29.18 -0.48 23.44
C GLY A 58 30.41 -0.96 22.67
N PRO A 59 30.23 -1.47 21.43
CA PRO A 59 31.33 -1.89 20.57
C PRO A 59 32.13 -0.67 20.05
N ALA A 60 33.30 -0.93 19.44
CA ALA A 60 34.00 0.07 18.66
C ALA A 60 33.23 0.39 17.36
N ALA A 61 33.21 1.64 16.93
CA ALA A 61 32.48 2.05 15.70
C ALA A 61 32.96 1.27 14.45
N VAL A 62 34.27 1.03 14.32
CA VAL A 62 34.83 0.21 13.24
C VAL A 62 34.29 -1.21 13.27
N HIS A 63 34.19 -1.84 14.44
CA HIS A 63 33.67 -3.18 14.59
C HIS A 63 32.18 -3.28 14.20
N LEU A 64 31.40 -2.29 14.60
CA LEU A 64 29.97 -2.20 14.21
C LEU A 64 29.82 -1.98 12.70
N LEU A 65 30.65 -1.11 12.10
CA LEU A 65 30.66 -0.84 10.67
C LEU A 65 30.97 -2.13 9.85
N GLU A 66 31.96 -2.91 10.28
CA GLU A 66 32.33 -4.17 9.64
C GLU A 66 31.16 -5.17 9.70
N ALA A 67 30.50 -5.28 10.87
CA ALA A 67 29.33 -6.12 11.02
C ALA A 67 28.17 -5.71 10.09
N LEU A 68 27.85 -4.42 10.01
CA LEU A 68 26.80 -3.90 9.15
C LEU A 68 27.07 -4.18 7.68
N ARG A 69 28.30 -4.00 7.20
CA ARG A 69 28.68 -4.29 5.81
C ARG A 69 28.54 -5.77 5.44
N ILE A 70 28.85 -6.68 6.38
CA ILE A 70 28.63 -8.10 6.15
C ILE A 70 27.13 -8.40 6.07
N LEU A 71 26.33 -7.83 6.97
CA LEU A 71 24.88 -7.98 6.96
C LEU A 71 24.27 -7.46 5.66
N GLU A 72 24.72 -6.32 5.13
CA GLU A 72 24.28 -5.80 3.83
C GLU A 72 24.56 -6.78 2.69
N THR A 73 25.75 -7.39 2.69
CA THR A 73 26.11 -8.39 1.67
C THR A 73 25.21 -9.63 1.74
N ILE A 74 24.90 -10.07 2.95
CA ILE A 74 23.97 -11.17 3.21
C ILE A 74 22.57 -10.82 2.73
N GLU A 75 22.06 -9.64 3.11
CA GLU A 75 20.69 -9.19 2.76
C GLU A 75 20.53 -8.99 1.25
N ASP A 76 21.49 -8.38 0.57
CA ASP A 76 21.47 -8.22 -0.89
C ASP A 76 21.36 -9.59 -1.60
N ALA A 77 22.18 -10.56 -1.21
CA ALA A 77 22.15 -11.89 -1.79
C ALA A 77 20.85 -12.67 -1.47
N MET A 78 20.31 -12.51 -0.24
CA MET A 78 19.02 -13.07 0.17
C MET A 78 17.89 -12.48 -0.66
N SER A 79 17.85 -11.17 -0.79
CA SER A 79 16.82 -10.44 -1.51
C SER A 79 16.80 -10.82 -3.00
N ARG A 80 17.97 -10.96 -3.62
CA ARG A 80 18.11 -11.39 -5.01
C ARG A 80 17.48 -12.75 -5.27
N VAL A 81 17.78 -13.76 -4.42
CA VAL A 81 17.21 -15.12 -4.57
C VAL A 81 15.73 -15.14 -4.27
N ALA A 82 15.30 -14.44 -3.21
CA ALA A 82 13.90 -14.32 -2.83
C ALA A 82 13.06 -13.71 -3.96
N THR A 83 13.53 -12.61 -4.52
CA THR A 83 12.84 -11.92 -5.61
C THR A 83 12.72 -12.81 -6.83
N TYR A 84 13.79 -13.48 -7.26
CA TYR A 84 13.72 -14.40 -8.40
C TYR A 84 12.65 -15.50 -8.22
N ALA A 85 12.67 -16.17 -7.06
CA ALA A 85 11.69 -17.23 -6.77
C ALA A 85 10.24 -16.69 -6.75
N ASN A 86 10.04 -15.51 -6.14
CA ASN A 86 8.74 -14.86 -6.08
C ASN A 86 8.24 -14.39 -7.46
N LEU A 87 9.11 -13.86 -8.32
CA LEU A 87 8.75 -13.41 -9.67
C LEU A 87 8.37 -14.60 -10.57
N LEU A 88 9.12 -15.71 -10.52
CA LEU A 88 8.75 -16.94 -11.23
C LEU A 88 7.39 -17.48 -10.77
N TYR A 89 7.15 -17.53 -9.47
CA TYR A 89 5.87 -17.95 -8.92
C TYR A 89 4.73 -17.01 -9.31
N ALA A 90 4.95 -15.70 -9.27
CA ALA A 90 3.95 -14.71 -9.68
C ALA A 90 3.63 -14.80 -11.18
N ALA A 91 4.61 -15.12 -12.02
CA ALA A 91 4.43 -15.28 -13.46
C ALA A 91 3.64 -16.53 -13.83
N ASP A 92 3.78 -17.63 -13.08
CA ASP A 92 3.02 -18.85 -13.23
C ASP A 92 2.98 -19.66 -11.92
N SER A 93 1.95 -19.43 -11.13
CA SER A 93 1.72 -20.07 -9.84
C SER A 93 1.21 -21.51 -9.95
N LEU A 94 0.81 -21.96 -11.13
CA LEU A 94 0.34 -23.33 -11.36
C LEU A 94 1.47 -24.30 -11.70
N ARG A 95 2.68 -23.78 -11.95
CA ARG A 95 3.82 -24.60 -12.33
C ARG A 95 4.50 -25.18 -11.07
N PRO A 96 4.52 -26.51 -10.88
CA PRO A 96 5.03 -27.12 -9.65
C PRO A 96 6.48 -26.72 -9.33
N VAL A 97 7.34 -26.63 -10.34
CA VAL A 97 8.75 -26.25 -10.14
C VAL A 97 8.95 -24.84 -9.59
N HIS A 98 8.01 -23.92 -9.87
CA HIS A 98 8.04 -22.55 -9.31
C HIS A 98 7.58 -22.57 -7.84
N GLN A 99 6.56 -23.36 -7.52
CA GLN A 99 6.08 -23.56 -6.14
C GLN A 99 7.18 -24.17 -5.27
N ASP A 100 7.82 -25.24 -5.76
CA ASP A 100 8.90 -25.94 -5.07
C ASP A 100 10.11 -25.01 -4.82
N LEU A 101 10.48 -24.21 -5.84
CA LEU A 101 11.58 -23.26 -5.70
C LEU A 101 11.25 -22.20 -4.65
N GLN A 102 10.06 -21.58 -4.72
CA GLN A 102 9.64 -20.56 -3.76
C GLN A 102 9.65 -21.09 -2.33
N GLN A 103 9.05 -22.27 -2.10
CA GLN A 103 9.00 -22.87 -0.78
C GLN A 103 10.39 -23.20 -0.24
N ARG A 104 11.28 -23.77 -1.06
CA ARG A 104 12.66 -24.09 -0.68
C ARG A 104 13.44 -22.82 -0.32
N VAL A 105 13.33 -21.77 -1.12
CA VAL A 105 14.00 -20.48 -0.86
C VAL A 105 13.47 -19.88 0.44
N GLU A 106 12.17 -19.82 0.65
CA GLU A 106 11.55 -19.28 1.87
C GLU A 106 12.02 -20.02 3.14
N GLN A 107 12.10 -21.36 3.10
CA GLN A 107 12.60 -22.16 4.21
C GLN A 107 14.07 -21.85 4.53
N CYS A 108 14.93 -21.78 3.50
CA CYS A 108 16.35 -21.43 3.68
C CYS A 108 16.51 -20.02 4.26
N LEU A 109 15.81 -19.03 3.71
CA LEU A 109 15.91 -17.64 4.18
C LEU A 109 15.38 -17.48 5.61
N THR A 110 14.36 -18.22 5.98
CA THR A 110 13.87 -18.25 7.37
C THR A 110 14.93 -18.77 8.33
N ALA A 111 15.64 -19.84 7.97
CA ALA A 111 16.72 -20.38 8.79
C ALA A 111 17.88 -19.37 8.94
N ILE A 112 18.25 -18.69 7.84
CA ILE A 112 19.30 -17.66 7.82
C ILE A 112 18.91 -16.49 8.73
N ARG A 113 17.70 -15.93 8.57
CA ARG A 113 17.21 -14.83 9.42
C ARG A 113 17.21 -15.17 10.89
N ASN A 114 16.82 -16.40 11.25
CA ASN A 114 16.86 -16.88 12.64
C ASN A 114 18.27 -16.92 13.22
N SER A 115 19.30 -17.15 12.40
CA SER A 115 20.69 -17.10 12.86
C SER A 115 21.23 -15.69 13.06
N LEU A 116 20.64 -14.69 12.39
CA LEU A 116 21.06 -13.28 12.43
C LEU A 116 20.31 -12.43 13.46
N VAL A 117 19.13 -12.86 13.93
CA VAL A 117 18.26 -12.07 14.83
C VAL A 117 18.95 -11.59 16.11
N PHE A 118 20.00 -12.26 16.55
CA PHE A 118 20.77 -11.87 17.74
C PHE A 118 21.37 -10.48 17.62
N PHE A 119 21.74 -10.06 16.40
CA PHE A 119 22.41 -8.78 16.16
C PHE A 119 21.49 -7.62 16.54
N ASP A 120 20.24 -7.64 16.08
CA ASP A 120 19.25 -6.63 16.42
C ASP A 120 18.94 -6.63 17.92
N LEU A 121 18.81 -7.82 18.52
CA LEU A 121 18.56 -7.94 19.95
C LEU A 121 19.74 -7.40 20.78
N GLU A 122 20.97 -7.67 20.37
CA GLU A 122 22.16 -7.12 21.05
C GLU A 122 22.27 -5.62 20.85
N TRP A 123 22.01 -5.09 19.65
CA TRP A 123 22.00 -3.65 19.39
C TRP A 123 20.95 -2.93 20.24
N LEU A 124 19.75 -3.47 20.35
CA LEU A 124 18.71 -2.97 21.26
C LEU A 124 19.17 -2.97 22.73
N GLY A 125 20.01 -3.93 23.12
CA GLY A 125 20.54 -4.08 24.44
C GLY A 125 21.73 -3.17 24.78
N VAL A 126 22.32 -2.44 23.81
CA VAL A 126 23.41 -1.47 24.04
C VAL A 126 22.93 -0.33 24.93
N GLU A 127 23.77 0.11 25.87
CA GLU A 127 23.49 1.26 26.76
C GLU A 127 23.22 2.53 25.94
N GLU A 128 22.27 3.37 26.41
CA GLU A 128 21.80 4.53 25.65
C GLU A 128 22.92 5.52 25.33
N SER A 129 23.80 5.81 26.31
CA SER A 129 24.94 6.70 26.13
C SER A 129 25.93 6.19 25.07
N ALA A 130 26.17 4.88 25.04
CA ALA A 130 27.03 4.25 24.05
C ALA A 130 26.39 4.22 22.67
N ALA A 131 25.11 3.92 22.56
CA ALA A 131 24.36 3.93 21.32
C ALA A 131 24.30 5.35 20.70
N THR A 132 23.98 6.37 21.49
CA THR A 132 23.97 7.77 21.04
C THR A 132 25.33 8.19 20.49
N ARG A 133 26.42 7.81 21.16
CA ARG A 133 27.77 8.09 20.68
C ARG A 133 28.07 7.38 19.35
N LEU A 134 27.68 6.11 19.21
CA LEU A 134 27.89 5.31 18.00
C LEU A 134 27.08 5.85 16.82
N ILE A 135 25.82 6.18 17.03
CA ILE A 135 24.94 6.76 15.98
C ILE A 135 25.49 8.12 15.49
N ALA A 136 26.13 8.89 16.38
CA ALA A 136 26.76 10.17 16.03
C ALA A 136 28.18 10.02 15.44
N ASP A 137 28.74 8.80 15.36
CA ASP A 137 30.09 8.58 14.83
C ASP A 137 30.10 8.76 13.31
N PRO A 138 30.99 9.60 12.73
CA PRO A 138 31.06 9.80 11.28
C PRO A 138 31.28 8.53 10.47
N LEU A 139 31.91 7.49 11.03
CA LEU A 139 32.09 6.20 10.35
C LEU A 139 30.75 5.48 10.10
N LEU A 140 29.72 5.75 10.93
CA LEU A 140 28.41 5.12 10.90
C LEU A 140 27.34 6.06 10.31
N ALA A 141 27.71 7.18 9.73
CA ALA A 141 26.78 8.19 9.22
C ALA A 141 25.73 7.60 8.26
N ASN A 142 26.14 6.71 7.35
CA ASN A 142 25.23 6.06 6.39
C ASN A 142 24.27 5.03 7.05
N TYR A 143 24.48 4.68 8.30
CA TYR A 143 23.68 3.73 9.06
C TYR A 143 22.94 4.38 10.23
N SER A 144 23.07 5.70 10.40
CA SER A 144 22.54 6.40 11.59
C SER A 144 21.02 6.26 11.69
N HIS A 145 20.30 6.34 10.56
CA HIS A 145 18.86 6.15 10.52
C HIS A 145 18.48 4.70 10.86
N TYR A 146 19.04 3.71 10.18
CA TYR A 146 18.83 2.29 10.45
C TYR A 146 19.06 1.93 11.94
N LEU A 147 20.19 2.38 12.49
CA LEU A 147 20.55 2.14 13.89
C LEU A 147 19.60 2.84 14.88
N THR A 148 19.08 4.01 14.51
CA THR A 148 18.12 4.77 15.33
C THR A 148 16.73 4.16 15.24
N HIS A 149 16.29 3.77 14.04
CA HIS A 149 14.95 3.23 13.78
C HIS A 149 14.63 2.03 14.69
N GLY A 150 15.49 1.01 14.70
CA GLY A 150 15.28 -0.18 15.53
C GLY A 150 15.19 0.16 17.04
N ARG A 151 15.97 1.11 17.52
CA ARG A 151 15.99 1.49 18.94
C ARG A 151 14.73 2.21 19.43
N ARG A 152 13.93 2.77 18.57
CA ARG A 152 12.63 3.38 18.92
C ARG A 152 11.69 2.41 19.62
N TYR A 153 11.80 1.11 19.30
CA TYR A 153 10.99 0.06 19.92
C TYR A 153 11.49 -0.38 21.31
N ARG A 154 12.71 0.01 21.71
CA ARG A 154 13.32 -0.42 22.97
C ARG A 154 12.46 -0.23 24.23
N PRO A 155 11.72 0.91 24.41
CA PRO A 155 10.82 1.06 25.56
C PRO A 155 9.65 0.09 25.59
N HIS A 156 9.34 -0.52 24.44
CA HIS A 156 8.16 -1.34 24.18
C HIS A 156 8.46 -2.85 24.07
N VAL A 157 9.73 -3.24 24.14
CA VAL A 157 10.16 -4.64 24.14
C VAL A 157 9.94 -5.25 25.53
N LEU A 158 9.40 -6.47 25.56
CA LEU A 158 9.24 -7.27 26.76
C LEU A 158 10.46 -8.19 26.98
N SER A 159 10.51 -8.89 28.12
CA SER A 159 11.54 -9.89 28.31
C SER A 159 11.39 -11.06 27.31
N GLU A 160 12.47 -11.75 27.02
CA GLU A 160 12.46 -12.89 26.08
C GLU A 160 11.43 -13.96 26.47
N ALA A 161 11.28 -14.23 27.75
CA ALA A 161 10.30 -15.20 28.25
C ALA A 161 8.86 -14.73 27.99
N GLU A 162 8.56 -13.44 28.19
CA GLU A 162 7.25 -12.84 27.92
C GLU A 162 6.95 -12.83 26.43
N GLU A 163 7.91 -12.43 25.57
CA GLU A 163 7.74 -12.45 24.12
C GLU A 163 7.45 -13.87 23.60
N ARG A 164 8.14 -14.87 24.09
CA ARG A 164 7.89 -16.27 23.71
C ARG A 164 6.50 -16.74 24.11
N ILE A 165 6.07 -16.45 25.34
CA ILE A 165 4.70 -16.80 25.80
C ILE A 165 3.65 -16.12 24.93
N LEU A 166 3.82 -14.82 24.63
CA LEU A 166 2.90 -14.07 23.79
C LEU A 166 2.83 -14.63 22.37
N ASN A 167 3.97 -14.92 21.75
CA ASN A 167 4.02 -15.51 20.41
C ASN A 167 3.29 -16.86 20.32
N GLU A 168 3.47 -17.72 21.32
CA GLU A 168 2.75 -19.00 21.36
C GLU A 168 1.25 -18.80 21.58
N LYS A 169 0.87 -17.93 22.51
CA LYS A 169 -0.55 -17.65 22.83
C LYS A 169 -1.28 -16.93 21.69
N ASP A 170 -0.59 -16.13 20.90
CA ASP A 170 -1.16 -15.46 19.72
C ASP A 170 -1.74 -16.45 18.70
N ASN A 171 -1.20 -17.66 18.61
CA ASN A 171 -1.71 -18.69 17.70
C ASN A 171 -3.16 -19.11 18.03
N THR A 172 -3.53 -19.10 19.32
CA THR A 172 -4.89 -19.41 19.82
C THR A 172 -5.63 -18.16 20.29
N GLY A 173 -5.01 -16.99 20.23
CA GLY A 173 -5.53 -15.66 20.55
C GLY A 173 -5.80 -14.83 19.29
N ARG A 174 -5.09 -13.71 19.17
CA ARG A 174 -5.26 -12.73 18.09
C ARG A 174 -5.24 -13.34 16.68
N ARG A 175 -4.26 -14.21 16.39
CA ARG A 175 -4.15 -14.88 15.07
C ARG A 175 -5.33 -15.79 14.78
N ALA A 176 -5.86 -16.48 15.82
CA ALA A 176 -7.04 -17.34 15.65
C ALA A 176 -8.29 -16.53 15.31
N PHE A 177 -8.50 -15.37 15.94
CA PHE A 177 -9.63 -14.49 15.62
C PHE A 177 -9.48 -13.83 14.24
N GLY A 178 -8.26 -13.50 13.81
CA GLY A 178 -8.00 -13.07 12.44
C GLY A 178 -8.32 -14.15 11.41
N ARG A 179 -7.90 -15.41 11.67
CA ARG A 179 -8.28 -16.55 10.82
C ARG A 179 -9.80 -16.78 10.80
N LEU A 180 -10.45 -16.74 11.97
CA LEU A 180 -11.91 -16.88 12.06
C LEU A 180 -12.62 -15.87 11.16
N PHE A 181 -12.19 -14.62 11.17
CA PHE A 181 -12.75 -13.59 10.28
C PHE A 181 -12.54 -13.95 8.81
N THR A 182 -11.31 -14.34 8.43
CA THR A 182 -10.99 -14.69 7.03
C THR A 182 -11.78 -15.91 6.57
N GLU A 183 -11.81 -16.98 7.37
CA GLU A 183 -12.55 -18.21 7.04
C GLU A 183 -14.04 -17.96 6.98
N LEU A 184 -14.60 -17.22 7.95
CA LEU A 184 -16.02 -16.85 7.94
C LEU A 184 -16.36 -16.06 6.67
N THR A 185 -15.69 -14.93 6.43
CA THR A 185 -16.02 -14.03 5.29
C THR A 185 -15.80 -14.71 3.94
N SER A 186 -14.80 -15.59 3.83
CA SER A 186 -14.54 -16.37 2.61
C SER A 186 -15.56 -17.50 2.39
N SER A 187 -16.20 -17.99 3.46
CA SER A 187 -17.23 -19.03 3.38
C SER A 187 -18.64 -18.50 3.11
N LEU A 188 -18.84 -17.17 3.25
CA LEU A 188 -20.14 -16.57 3.01
C LEU A 188 -20.55 -16.70 1.54
N SER A 189 -21.81 -17.06 1.35
CA SER A 189 -22.44 -17.13 0.02
C SER A 189 -23.52 -16.06 -0.07
N PHE A 190 -23.52 -15.31 -1.17
CA PHE A 190 -24.38 -14.17 -1.44
C PHE A 190 -25.34 -14.51 -2.59
N PRO A 191 -26.59 -14.92 -2.31
CA PRO A 191 -27.54 -15.33 -3.34
C PRO A 191 -28.06 -14.11 -4.12
N ILE A 192 -27.77 -14.07 -5.42
CA ILE A 192 -28.26 -13.04 -6.34
C ILE A 192 -29.09 -13.71 -7.44
N GLU A 193 -30.34 -13.28 -7.58
CA GLU A 193 -31.19 -13.69 -8.68
C GLU A 193 -30.80 -12.94 -9.97
N ARG A 194 -30.45 -13.70 -11.00
CA ARG A 194 -30.10 -13.18 -12.32
C ARG A 194 -30.61 -14.15 -13.40
N ASP A 195 -31.23 -13.61 -14.43
CA ASP A 195 -31.74 -14.37 -15.59
C ASP A 195 -32.72 -15.53 -15.18
N GLY A 196 -33.49 -15.31 -14.10
CA GLY A 196 -34.45 -16.32 -13.58
C GLY A 196 -33.80 -17.47 -12.78
N ALA A 197 -32.50 -17.37 -12.46
CA ALA A 197 -31.76 -18.32 -11.62
C ALA A 197 -31.08 -17.63 -10.45
N VAL A 198 -30.98 -18.32 -9.31
CA VAL A 198 -30.19 -17.86 -8.16
C VAL A 198 -28.74 -18.29 -8.35
N HIS A 199 -27.84 -17.33 -8.28
CA HIS A 199 -26.38 -17.52 -8.31
C HIS A 199 -25.81 -17.24 -6.94
N GLU A 200 -25.03 -18.18 -6.42
CA GLU A 200 -24.31 -18.04 -5.17
C GLU A 200 -22.96 -17.36 -5.45
N LEU A 201 -22.82 -16.11 -5.02
CA LEU A 201 -21.62 -15.29 -5.26
C LEU A 201 -20.73 -15.24 -4.02
N THR A 202 -19.44 -15.02 -4.22
CA THR A 202 -18.48 -14.68 -3.19
C THR A 202 -18.58 -13.19 -2.81
N LEU A 203 -17.95 -12.80 -1.70
CA LEU A 203 -17.87 -11.39 -1.28
C LEU A 203 -17.28 -10.49 -2.38
N SER A 204 -16.21 -10.93 -3.03
CA SER A 204 -15.57 -10.16 -4.11
C SER A 204 -16.48 -10.00 -5.32
N GLU A 205 -17.23 -11.05 -5.70
CA GLU A 205 -18.17 -10.98 -6.82
C GLU A 205 -19.35 -10.06 -6.54
N VAL A 206 -19.94 -10.10 -5.32
CA VAL A 206 -21.03 -9.19 -4.97
C VAL A 206 -20.57 -7.74 -4.90
N LEU A 207 -19.36 -7.46 -4.41
CA LEU A 207 -18.78 -6.12 -4.43
C LEU A 207 -18.51 -5.63 -5.87
N ALA A 208 -18.09 -6.52 -6.78
CA ALA A 208 -17.90 -6.17 -8.19
C ALA A 208 -19.20 -5.75 -8.88
N LEU A 209 -20.37 -6.23 -8.41
CA LEU A 209 -21.66 -5.80 -8.94
C LEU A 209 -21.98 -4.32 -8.66
N LEU A 210 -21.35 -3.71 -7.64
CA LEU A 210 -21.51 -2.28 -7.33
C LEU A 210 -20.95 -1.37 -8.44
N HIS A 211 -20.10 -1.90 -9.33
CA HIS A 211 -19.54 -1.19 -10.48
C HIS A 211 -20.33 -1.39 -11.78
N ARG A 212 -21.47 -2.10 -11.73
CA ARG A 212 -22.29 -2.32 -12.93
C ARG A 212 -23.09 -1.07 -13.30
N PRO A 213 -23.37 -0.85 -14.61
CA PRO A 213 -24.20 0.26 -15.07
C PRO A 213 -25.63 0.22 -14.52
N GLU A 214 -26.21 -0.98 -14.36
CA GLU A 214 -27.61 -1.18 -13.98
C GLU A 214 -27.83 -0.90 -12.48
N ARG A 215 -28.56 0.17 -12.18
CA ARG A 215 -28.80 0.61 -10.78
C ARG A 215 -29.48 -0.47 -9.93
N ALA A 216 -30.45 -1.21 -10.51
CA ALA A 216 -31.15 -2.29 -9.81
C ALA A 216 -30.18 -3.43 -9.40
N SER A 217 -29.16 -3.73 -10.22
CA SER A 217 -28.13 -4.72 -9.89
C SER A 217 -27.30 -4.26 -8.70
N ARG A 218 -26.86 -2.98 -8.67
CA ARG A 218 -26.09 -2.40 -7.57
C ARG A 218 -26.89 -2.40 -6.26
N ALA A 219 -28.16 -1.97 -6.32
CA ALA A 219 -29.03 -1.94 -5.14
C ALA A 219 -29.21 -3.35 -4.55
N ARG A 220 -29.51 -4.34 -5.38
CA ARG A 220 -29.68 -5.74 -4.95
C ARG A 220 -28.39 -6.32 -4.36
N ALA A 221 -27.26 -6.03 -5.00
CA ALA A 221 -25.96 -6.48 -4.50
C ALA A 221 -25.69 -5.94 -3.08
N MET A 222 -25.94 -4.66 -2.84
CA MET A 222 -25.74 -4.04 -1.52
C MET A 222 -26.74 -4.56 -0.47
N GLU A 223 -27.99 -4.77 -0.84
CA GLU A 223 -29.00 -5.36 0.04
C GLU A 223 -28.58 -6.78 0.46
N THR A 224 -28.26 -7.64 -0.51
CA THR A 224 -27.81 -9.01 -0.24
C THR A 224 -26.53 -9.02 0.62
N LEU A 225 -25.56 -8.12 0.34
CA LEU A 225 -24.34 -7.98 1.12
C LEU A 225 -24.66 -7.79 2.61
N PHE A 226 -25.50 -6.82 2.93
CA PHE A 226 -25.79 -6.51 4.33
C PHE A 226 -26.75 -7.51 5.00
N ASP A 227 -27.63 -8.15 4.26
CA ASP A 227 -28.46 -9.24 4.77
C ASP A 227 -27.61 -10.44 5.22
N VAL A 228 -26.64 -10.85 4.40
CA VAL A 228 -25.75 -11.97 4.72
C VAL A 228 -24.82 -11.62 5.88
N LEU A 229 -24.24 -10.41 5.90
CA LEU A 229 -23.41 -9.94 7.01
C LEU A 229 -24.23 -9.83 8.31
N GLY A 230 -25.51 -9.39 8.23
CA GLY A 230 -26.41 -9.29 9.39
C GLY A 230 -26.70 -10.63 10.07
N ARG A 231 -26.78 -11.72 9.30
CA ARG A 231 -26.92 -13.09 9.87
C ARG A 231 -25.70 -13.51 10.68
N ASN A 232 -24.54 -12.89 10.43
CA ASN A 232 -23.27 -13.19 11.09
C ASN A 232 -22.84 -12.09 12.08
N GLU A 233 -23.68 -11.11 12.37
CA GLU A 233 -23.38 -9.93 13.19
C GLU A 233 -22.80 -10.29 14.56
N LEU A 234 -23.33 -11.34 15.21
CA LEU A 234 -22.83 -11.80 16.51
C LEU A 234 -21.35 -12.19 16.46
N VAL A 235 -20.97 -13.00 15.49
CA VAL A 235 -19.59 -13.49 15.35
C VAL A 235 -18.64 -12.36 14.96
N LEU A 236 -19.05 -11.52 14.02
CA LEU A 236 -18.27 -10.35 13.58
C LEU A 236 -18.06 -9.35 14.72
N THR A 237 -19.11 -9.06 15.50
CA THR A 237 -19.04 -8.20 16.69
C THR A 237 -18.12 -8.77 17.76
N LEU A 238 -18.23 -10.08 18.06
CA LEU A 238 -17.37 -10.73 19.04
C LEU A 238 -15.90 -10.71 18.61
N THR A 239 -15.64 -11.03 17.34
CA THR A 239 -14.29 -11.04 16.76
C THR A 239 -13.65 -9.66 16.89
N TYR A 240 -14.32 -8.60 16.48
CA TYR A 240 -13.77 -7.25 16.54
C TYR A 240 -13.57 -6.78 17.98
N ASN A 241 -14.54 -6.98 18.88
CA ASN A 241 -14.38 -6.67 20.31
C ASN A 241 -13.16 -7.37 20.94
N THR A 242 -12.93 -8.64 20.58
CA THR A 242 -11.81 -9.41 21.09
C THR A 242 -10.49 -8.84 20.62
N LEU A 243 -10.39 -8.51 19.33
CA LEU A 243 -9.17 -7.94 18.73
C LEU A 243 -8.87 -6.53 19.25
N ILE A 244 -9.89 -5.69 19.48
CA ILE A 244 -9.69 -4.37 20.12
C ILE A 244 -9.17 -4.55 21.54
N GLN A 245 -9.77 -5.47 22.32
CA GLN A 245 -9.34 -5.72 23.69
C GLN A 245 -7.91 -6.28 23.76
N ASP A 246 -7.57 -7.16 22.85
CA ASP A 246 -6.21 -7.70 22.71
C ASP A 246 -5.20 -6.57 22.45
N HIS A 247 -5.49 -5.69 21.49
CA HIS A 247 -4.66 -4.53 21.16
C HIS A 247 -4.45 -3.61 22.37
N LEU A 248 -5.53 -3.22 23.05
CA LEU A 248 -5.44 -2.37 24.26
C LEU A 248 -4.65 -3.05 25.39
N THR A 249 -4.72 -4.38 25.47
CA THR A 249 -3.94 -5.16 26.45
C THR A 249 -2.46 -5.14 26.09
N MET A 250 -2.14 -5.32 24.80
CA MET A 250 -0.76 -5.26 24.31
C MET A 250 -0.16 -3.87 24.44
N ASP A 251 -0.92 -2.81 24.16
CA ASP A 251 -0.48 -1.42 24.37
C ASP A 251 -0.05 -1.18 25.83
N ARG A 252 -0.88 -1.64 26.78
CA ARG A 252 -0.60 -1.53 28.21
C ARG A 252 0.64 -2.32 28.61
N LEU A 253 0.77 -3.57 28.15
CA LEU A 253 1.92 -4.43 28.46
C LEU A 253 3.22 -3.87 27.87
N ARG A 254 3.16 -3.37 26.63
CA ARG A 254 4.29 -2.78 25.92
C ARG A 254 4.51 -1.30 26.23
N ARG A 255 3.67 -0.70 27.07
CA ARG A 255 3.76 0.71 27.52
C ARG A 255 3.60 1.71 26.37
N TYR A 256 2.78 1.38 25.37
CA TYR A 256 2.40 2.37 24.37
C TYR A 256 1.46 3.42 24.99
N PRO A 257 1.61 4.72 24.69
CA PRO A 257 0.80 5.78 25.29
C PRO A 257 -0.65 5.82 24.76
N GLY A 258 -0.94 5.10 23.68
CA GLY A 258 -2.28 5.04 23.10
C GLY A 258 -2.35 4.08 21.93
N PRO A 259 -3.56 3.79 21.43
CA PRO A 259 -3.79 2.70 20.48
C PRO A 259 -3.19 2.93 19.09
N MET A 260 -2.86 4.16 18.73
CA MET A 260 -2.19 4.49 17.46
C MET A 260 -0.67 4.59 17.59
N ALA A 261 -0.12 4.53 18.81
CA ALA A 261 1.29 4.83 19.06
C ALA A 261 2.25 3.86 18.35
N GLU A 262 1.94 2.56 18.33
CA GLU A 262 2.73 1.58 17.59
C GLU A 262 2.75 1.90 16.08
N ARG A 263 1.61 2.29 15.52
CA ARG A 263 1.50 2.64 14.11
C ARG A 263 2.26 3.94 13.78
N HIS A 264 2.17 4.95 14.65
CA HIS A 264 2.96 6.17 14.48
C HIS A 264 4.46 5.90 14.53
N LEU A 265 4.88 5.03 15.47
CA LEU A 265 6.27 4.60 15.59
C LEU A 265 6.75 3.86 14.34
N SER A 266 5.93 2.93 13.83
CA SER A 266 6.21 2.16 12.60
C SER A 266 6.27 3.01 11.35
N ASN A 267 5.44 4.06 11.27
CA ASN A 267 5.43 5.00 10.15
C ASN A 267 6.43 6.15 10.32
N GLU A 268 7.11 6.22 11.44
CA GLU A 268 8.03 7.32 11.81
C GLU A 268 7.44 8.72 11.68
N ILE A 269 6.18 8.85 12.09
CA ILE A 269 5.43 10.11 11.97
C ILE A 269 4.93 10.58 13.32
N ASP A 270 4.95 11.88 13.55
CA ASP A 270 4.41 12.49 14.76
C ASP A 270 2.88 12.40 14.82
N GLN A 271 2.34 12.10 16.01
CA GLN A 271 0.90 12.02 16.24
C GLN A 271 0.20 13.33 15.87
N GLN A 272 0.81 14.48 16.14
CA GLN A 272 0.22 15.78 15.86
C GLN A 272 0.09 16.02 14.35
N ALA A 273 1.08 15.62 13.56
CA ALA A 273 1.02 15.71 12.09
C ALA A 273 -0.15 14.89 11.52
N VAL A 274 -0.33 13.66 12.04
CA VAL A 274 -1.45 12.80 11.63
C VAL A 274 -2.79 13.43 12.01
N GLU A 275 -2.94 13.94 13.23
CA GLU A 275 -4.21 14.55 13.67
C GLU A 275 -4.54 15.81 12.87
N GLN A 276 -3.56 16.65 12.59
CA GLN A 276 -3.75 17.86 11.76
C GLN A 276 -4.19 17.50 10.33
N MET A 277 -3.52 16.51 9.71
CA MET A 277 -3.92 16.01 8.40
C MET A 277 -5.38 15.50 8.40
N MET A 278 -5.76 14.73 9.43
CA MET A 278 -7.12 14.21 9.55
C MET A 278 -8.16 15.33 9.74
N GLU A 279 -7.86 16.35 10.55
CA GLU A 279 -8.73 17.51 10.73
C GLU A 279 -8.89 18.33 9.45
N VAL A 280 -7.81 18.56 8.69
CA VAL A 280 -7.87 19.24 7.39
C VAL A 280 -8.70 18.42 6.41
N THR A 281 -8.57 17.08 6.42
CA THR A 281 -9.41 16.19 5.61
C THR A 281 -10.89 16.35 5.94
N GLU A 282 -11.24 16.37 7.22
CA GLU A 282 -12.63 16.58 7.68
C GLU A 282 -13.19 17.95 7.26
N ALA A 283 -12.37 18.99 7.34
CA ALA A 283 -12.76 20.35 6.92
C ALA A 283 -13.07 20.43 5.41
N ASN A 284 -12.52 19.50 4.62
CA ASN A 284 -12.69 19.44 3.17
C ASN A 284 -13.68 18.35 2.67
N TYR A 285 -14.45 17.71 3.54
CA TYR A 285 -15.49 16.74 3.13
C TYR A 285 -16.51 17.33 2.13
N GLY A 286 -16.72 18.65 2.16
CA GLY A 286 -17.57 19.35 1.21
C GLY A 286 -17.18 19.12 -0.26
N ILE A 287 -15.90 18.91 -0.56
CA ILE A 287 -15.42 18.63 -1.94
C ILE A 287 -15.99 17.30 -2.44
N ALA A 288 -15.93 16.26 -1.62
CA ALA A 288 -16.51 14.96 -1.96
C ALA A 288 -18.04 15.02 -2.07
N GLN A 289 -18.70 15.77 -1.18
CA GLN A 289 -20.15 15.97 -1.23
C GLN A 289 -20.57 16.69 -2.53
N ASP A 290 -19.81 17.69 -2.97
CA ASP A 290 -20.05 18.39 -4.23
C ASP A 290 -19.86 17.48 -5.44
N TYR A 291 -18.85 16.61 -5.39
CA TYR A 291 -18.68 15.58 -6.42
C TYR A 291 -19.84 14.59 -6.43
N PHE A 292 -20.30 14.11 -5.29
CA PHE A 292 -21.44 13.18 -5.22
C PHE A 292 -22.73 13.80 -5.78
N ARG A 293 -22.97 15.09 -5.55
CA ARG A 293 -24.10 15.82 -6.17
C ARG A 293 -23.92 15.92 -7.68
N LEU A 294 -22.72 16.23 -8.16
CA LEU A 294 -22.40 16.22 -9.58
C LEU A 294 -22.62 14.83 -10.20
N LYS A 295 -22.13 13.77 -9.54
CA LYS A 295 -22.31 12.39 -10.02
C LYS A 295 -23.79 12.00 -10.08
N ALA A 296 -24.61 12.42 -9.11
CA ALA A 296 -26.04 12.20 -9.17
C ALA A 296 -26.65 12.81 -10.44
N GLN A 297 -26.30 14.07 -10.77
CA GLN A 297 -26.73 14.73 -12.00
C GLN A 297 -26.30 13.97 -13.25
N LEU A 298 -25.03 13.53 -13.32
CA LEU A 298 -24.48 12.76 -14.44
C LEU A 298 -25.20 11.42 -14.65
N LEU A 299 -25.70 10.82 -13.59
CA LEU A 299 -26.46 9.57 -13.61
C LEU A 299 -27.97 9.79 -13.78
N GLY A 300 -28.46 11.04 -13.87
CA GLY A 300 -29.88 11.37 -13.96
C GLY A 300 -30.67 11.05 -12.68
N LEU A 301 -30.03 11.19 -11.51
CA LEU A 301 -30.60 10.91 -10.20
C LEU A 301 -30.77 12.21 -9.40
N ASP A 302 -31.83 12.29 -8.61
CA ASP A 302 -32.03 13.41 -7.67
C ASP A 302 -30.97 13.40 -6.57
N ARG A 303 -30.61 12.21 -6.10
CA ARG A 303 -29.57 11.97 -5.09
C ARG A 303 -28.96 10.57 -5.25
N LEU A 304 -27.67 10.43 -4.98
CA LEU A 304 -27.02 9.12 -4.92
C LEU A 304 -27.52 8.34 -3.70
N ALA A 305 -27.79 7.06 -3.87
CA ALA A 305 -27.74 6.10 -2.78
C ALA A 305 -26.33 5.52 -2.65
N LEU A 306 -26.00 4.95 -1.51
CA LEU A 306 -24.69 4.40 -1.23
C LEU A 306 -24.18 3.43 -2.31
N TYR A 307 -25.04 2.63 -2.91
CA TYR A 307 -24.72 1.71 -3.99
C TYR A 307 -24.48 2.39 -5.36
N ASP A 308 -24.69 3.69 -5.46
CA ASP A 308 -24.45 4.45 -6.70
C ASP A 308 -23.04 5.06 -6.77
N GLN A 309 -22.27 5.04 -5.67
CA GLN A 309 -20.95 5.67 -5.60
C GLN A 309 -19.97 5.16 -6.66
N TYR A 310 -20.02 3.86 -6.96
CA TYR A 310 -19.13 3.21 -7.92
C TYR A 310 -19.77 3.01 -9.31
N ALA A 311 -20.95 3.59 -9.54
CA ALA A 311 -21.59 3.53 -10.85
C ALA A 311 -20.70 4.19 -11.91
N PRO A 312 -20.46 3.54 -13.08
CA PRO A 312 -19.62 4.12 -14.13
C PRO A 312 -20.28 5.37 -14.73
N VAL A 313 -19.45 6.36 -15.05
CA VAL A 313 -19.83 7.60 -15.74
C VAL A 313 -19.16 7.61 -17.12
N GLY A 314 -19.86 8.04 -18.16
CA GLY A 314 -19.28 8.28 -19.49
C GLY A 314 -19.45 7.15 -20.52
N GLY A 315 -20.06 6.02 -20.15
CA GLY A 315 -20.30 4.89 -21.08
C GLY A 315 -19.03 4.10 -21.43
N GLU A 316 -19.02 3.45 -22.61
CA GLU A 316 -17.83 2.70 -23.08
C GLU A 316 -16.71 3.68 -23.46
N LEU A 317 -15.54 3.49 -22.87
CA LEU A 317 -14.33 4.25 -23.15
C LEU A 317 -13.53 3.56 -24.27
N PRO A 318 -12.75 4.32 -25.06
CA PRO A 318 -11.90 3.73 -26.09
C PRO A 318 -10.86 2.79 -25.50
N ALA A 319 -10.55 1.73 -26.20
CA ALA A 319 -9.42 0.88 -25.89
C ALA A 319 -8.11 1.66 -26.09
N CYS A 320 -7.08 1.29 -25.34
CA CYS A 320 -5.73 1.83 -25.46
C CYS A 320 -4.75 0.65 -25.53
N THR A 321 -4.07 0.49 -26.64
CA THR A 321 -3.09 -0.58 -26.82
C THR A 321 -1.86 -0.37 -25.91
N PHE A 322 -1.13 -1.44 -25.62
CA PHE A 322 0.10 -1.35 -24.80
C PHE A 322 1.15 -0.42 -25.42
N GLU A 323 1.26 -0.37 -26.76
CA GLU A 323 2.15 0.55 -27.47
C GLU A 323 1.73 2.01 -27.34
N GLU A 324 0.42 2.29 -27.40
CA GLU A 324 -0.13 3.63 -27.15
C GLU A 324 0.08 4.05 -25.69
N ALA A 325 -0.07 3.13 -24.73
CA ALA A 325 0.23 3.34 -23.32
C ALA A 325 1.70 3.70 -23.12
N GLN A 326 2.61 2.89 -23.67
CA GLN A 326 4.06 3.16 -23.65
C GLN A 326 4.37 4.55 -24.20
N THR A 327 3.83 4.90 -25.36
CA THR A 327 4.03 6.22 -25.99
C THR A 327 3.55 7.35 -25.10
N THR A 328 2.38 7.19 -24.48
CA THR A 328 1.77 8.19 -23.61
C THR A 328 2.59 8.40 -22.34
N ILE A 329 2.99 7.32 -21.68
CA ILE A 329 3.79 7.34 -20.46
C ILE A 329 5.16 7.98 -20.71
N LEU A 330 5.88 7.54 -21.74
CA LEU A 330 7.21 8.07 -22.07
C LEU A 330 7.17 9.58 -22.38
N ARG A 331 6.16 10.05 -23.10
CA ARG A 331 5.96 11.50 -23.35
C ARG A 331 5.62 12.27 -22.09
N SER A 332 4.84 11.69 -21.19
CA SER A 332 4.49 12.31 -19.91
C SER A 332 5.73 12.50 -19.05
N PHE A 333 6.55 11.45 -18.95
CA PHE A 333 7.77 11.47 -18.17
C PHE A 333 8.83 12.40 -18.77
N GLU A 334 8.96 12.45 -20.12
CA GLU A 334 9.88 13.37 -20.79
C GLU A 334 9.56 14.85 -20.50
N ARG A 335 8.29 15.20 -20.43
CA ARG A 335 7.86 16.57 -20.08
C ARG A 335 8.24 16.96 -18.66
N PHE A 336 8.26 16.00 -17.74
CA PHE A 336 8.69 16.20 -16.37
C PHE A 336 10.23 16.16 -16.27
N SER A 337 10.87 15.05 -16.69
CA SER A 337 12.30 14.85 -16.60
C SER A 337 12.79 13.91 -17.70
N PRO A 338 13.82 14.29 -18.48
CA PRO A 338 14.49 13.36 -19.42
C PRO A 338 15.04 12.10 -18.74
N GLN A 339 15.47 12.20 -17.48
CA GLN A 339 15.92 11.06 -16.69
C GLN A 339 14.78 10.06 -16.42
N PHE A 340 13.59 10.54 -16.07
CA PHE A 340 12.40 9.68 -15.87
C PHE A 340 12.03 8.94 -17.15
N ARG A 341 12.06 9.65 -18.30
CA ARG A 341 11.84 9.02 -19.60
C ARG A 341 12.86 7.93 -19.89
N GLN A 342 14.14 8.20 -19.64
CA GLN A 342 15.20 7.23 -19.94
C GLN A 342 15.04 5.96 -19.09
N ILE A 343 14.79 6.11 -17.79
CA ILE A 343 14.56 4.97 -16.89
C ILE A 343 13.36 4.16 -17.38
N ALA A 344 12.20 4.80 -17.61
CA ALA A 344 11.01 4.11 -18.08
C ALA A 344 11.21 3.42 -19.44
N GLN A 345 11.98 4.03 -20.36
CA GLN A 345 12.32 3.44 -21.66
C GLN A 345 13.08 2.12 -21.49
N ASP A 346 14.00 2.05 -20.53
CA ASP A 346 14.74 0.82 -20.26
C ASP A 346 13.81 -0.31 -19.82
N PHE A 347 12.79 -0.05 -18.99
CA PHE A 347 11.81 -1.06 -18.58
C PHE A 347 11.03 -1.64 -19.78
N PHE A 348 10.64 -0.80 -20.73
CA PHE A 348 9.93 -1.25 -21.93
C PHE A 348 10.84 -2.02 -22.91
N THR A 349 12.12 -1.68 -22.99
CA THR A 349 13.02 -2.23 -24.02
C THR A 349 13.86 -3.42 -23.58
N ARG A 350 14.08 -3.56 -22.25
CA ARG A 350 14.95 -4.62 -21.70
C ARG A 350 14.18 -5.83 -21.16
N GLY A 351 12.86 -5.86 -21.33
CA GLY A 351 12.06 -6.99 -20.84
C GLY A 351 11.96 -7.03 -19.31
N TRP A 352 11.77 -5.87 -18.66
CA TRP A 352 11.59 -5.79 -17.20
C TRP A 352 10.13 -5.69 -16.78
N ILE A 353 9.21 -5.76 -17.74
CA ILE A 353 7.75 -5.73 -17.55
C ILE A 353 7.14 -7.04 -18.04
N ASP A 354 6.29 -7.65 -17.21
CA ASP A 354 5.41 -8.74 -17.57
C ASP A 354 3.96 -8.22 -17.58
N ALA A 355 3.41 -7.96 -18.78
CA ALA A 355 2.08 -7.36 -18.96
C ALA A 355 1.05 -8.32 -19.59
N GLU A 356 1.48 -9.47 -20.15
CA GLU A 356 0.59 -10.44 -20.78
C GLU A 356 -0.40 -11.05 -19.78
N VAL A 357 -1.67 -11.13 -20.17
CA VAL A 357 -2.71 -11.82 -19.37
C VAL A 357 -2.69 -13.30 -19.72
N ARG A 358 -2.40 -14.17 -18.75
CA ARG A 358 -2.35 -15.62 -18.95
C ARG A 358 -2.77 -16.41 -17.71
N LYS A 359 -3.22 -17.64 -17.93
CA LYS A 359 -3.61 -18.55 -16.86
C LYS A 359 -2.40 -18.89 -15.98
N GLY A 360 -2.60 -18.89 -14.67
CA GLY A 360 -1.54 -19.17 -13.69
C GLY A 360 -0.79 -17.93 -13.19
N LYS A 361 -0.83 -16.83 -13.93
CA LYS A 361 -0.24 -15.57 -13.51
C LYS A 361 -1.03 -14.94 -12.37
N ARG A 362 -0.32 -14.33 -11.41
CA ARG A 362 -0.90 -13.58 -10.30
C ARG A 362 -1.73 -12.40 -10.81
N GLY A 363 -2.92 -12.21 -10.23
CA GLY A 363 -3.77 -11.05 -10.51
C GLY A 363 -3.24 -9.75 -9.88
N GLY A 364 -3.76 -8.61 -10.36
CA GLY A 364 -3.33 -7.28 -9.95
C GLY A 364 -2.06 -6.83 -10.65
N ALA A 365 -1.34 -5.90 -10.02
CA ALA A 365 -0.05 -5.40 -10.46
C ALA A 365 0.88 -5.18 -9.25
N PHE A 366 2.18 -5.17 -9.48
CA PHE A 366 3.19 -4.78 -8.50
C PHE A 366 4.53 -4.48 -9.16
N CYS A 367 5.33 -3.65 -8.51
CA CYS A 367 6.76 -3.49 -8.78
C CYS A 367 7.56 -4.18 -7.66
N ALA A 368 8.53 -5.01 -8.03
CA ALA A 368 9.46 -5.64 -7.09
C ALA A 368 10.83 -4.99 -7.24
N SER A 369 11.31 -4.35 -6.17
CA SER A 369 12.63 -3.73 -6.08
C SER A 369 13.51 -4.58 -5.16
N PRO A 370 14.32 -5.49 -5.68
CA PRO A 370 15.00 -6.50 -4.85
C PRO A 370 16.09 -5.91 -3.95
N SER A 371 16.91 -5.03 -4.48
CA SER A 371 18.03 -4.43 -3.76
C SER A 371 18.65 -3.30 -4.60
N PRO A 372 19.55 -2.46 -4.04
CA PRO A 372 20.25 -1.42 -4.80
C PRO A 372 21.09 -1.95 -5.98
N THR A 373 21.49 -3.22 -5.93
CA THR A 373 22.38 -3.83 -6.93
C THR A 373 21.65 -4.43 -8.12
N VAL A 374 20.31 -4.49 -8.07
CA VAL A 374 19.46 -5.09 -9.11
C VAL A 374 18.30 -4.16 -9.43
N HIS A 375 18.03 -3.94 -10.72
CA HIS A 375 16.88 -3.14 -11.15
C HIS A 375 15.55 -3.76 -10.72
N PRO A 376 14.51 -2.94 -10.54
CA PRO A 376 13.15 -3.43 -10.28
C PRO A 376 12.55 -4.22 -11.45
N TYR A 377 11.51 -5.01 -11.15
CA TYR A 377 10.69 -5.74 -12.12
C TYR A 377 9.21 -5.43 -11.91
N ILE A 378 8.47 -5.29 -13.00
CA ILE A 378 7.03 -4.96 -12.97
C ILE A 378 6.21 -6.14 -13.46
N LEU A 379 5.16 -6.50 -12.70
CA LEU A 379 4.07 -7.36 -13.15
C LEU A 379 2.79 -6.55 -13.22
N CYS A 380 2.08 -6.63 -14.35
CA CYS A 380 0.71 -6.14 -14.49
C CYS A 380 -0.10 -7.07 -15.41
N ASN A 381 -1.42 -6.89 -15.44
CA ASN A 381 -2.31 -7.63 -16.31
C ASN A 381 -3.02 -6.62 -17.23
N TYR A 382 -2.46 -6.39 -18.41
CA TYR A 382 -2.91 -5.37 -19.34
C TYR A 382 -4.06 -5.85 -20.23
N THR A 383 -5.20 -5.18 -20.24
CA THR A 383 -6.44 -5.55 -20.94
C THR A 383 -6.97 -4.45 -21.88
N ASP A 384 -6.09 -3.58 -22.33
CA ASP A 384 -6.35 -2.48 -23.27
C ASP A 384 -7.32 -1.40 -22.75
N THR A 385 -7.39 -1.21 -21.42
CA THR A 385 -8.21 -0.15 -20.81
C THR A 385 -7.39 1.08 -20.44
N LEU A 386 -8.04 2.25 -20.37
CA LEU A 386 -7.38 3.48 -19.88
C LEU A 386 -6.91 3.34 -18.41
N ARG A 387 -7.58 2.50 -17.63
CA ARG A 387 -7.17 2.17 -16.27
C ARG A 387 -5.84 1.41 -16.25
N ASP A 388 -5.62 0.50 -17.20
CA ASP A 388 -4.37 -0.25 -17.27
C ASP A 388 -3.18 0.65 -17.61
N VAL A 389 -3.39 1.73 -18.39
CA VAL A 389 -2.37 2.76 -18.63
C VAL A 389 -1.93 3.40 -17.32
N MET A 390 -2.91 3.74 -16.46
CA MET A 390 -2.62 4.32 -15.13
C MET A 390 -1.90 3.31 -14.23
N THR A 391 -2.29 2.02 -14.28
CA THR A 391 -1.62 0.95 -13.54
C THR A 391 -0.16 0.81 -13.97
N VAL A 392 0.14 0.78 -15.27
CA VAL A 392 1.54 0.72 -15.77
C VAL A 392 2.32 1.95 -15.35
N ALA A 393 1.71 3.14 -15.38
CA ALA A 393 2.35 4.38 -14.91
C ALA A 393 2.68 4.33 -13.42
N HIS A 394 1.76 3.78 -12.61
CA HIS A 394 1.93 3.57 -11.17
C HIS A 394 3.14 2.66 -10.88
N GLU A 395 3.15 1.47 -11.48
CA GLU A 395 4.25 0.52 -11.26
C GLU A 395 5.60 1.04 -11.78
N LEU A 396 5.60 1.79 -12.89
CA LEU A 396 6.78 2.50 -13.37
C LEU A 396 7.24 3.60 -12.39
N GLY A 397 6.33 4.24 -11.67
CA GLY A 397 6.67 5.18 -10.62
C GLY A 397 7.45 4.51 -9.48
N HIS A 398 7.01 3.35 -9.00
CA HIS A 398 7.79 2.53 -8.06
C HIS A 398 9.15 2.13 -8.62
N ALA A 399 9.18 1.72 -9.89
CA ALA A 399 10.42 1.35 -10.56
C ALA A 399 11.40 2.53 -10.66
N LEU A 400 10.91 3.74 -10.98
CA LEU A 400 11.69 4.98 -10.96
C LEU A 400 12.29 5.23 -9.57
N HIS A 401 11.48 5.09 -8.51
CA HIS A 401 11.93 5.24 -7.13
C HIS A 401 13.06 4.25 -6.82
N GLY A 402 12.86 2.96 -7.09
CA GLY A 402 13.87 1.93 -6.85
C GLY A 402 15.18 2.18 -7.62
N VAL A 403 15.10 2.62 -8.89
CA VAL A 403 16.31 2.96 -9.67
C VAL A 403 17.02 4.19 -9.09
N LEU A 404 16.31 5.22 -8.68
CA LEU A 404 16.89 6.42 -8.10
C LEU A 404 17.50 6.16 -6.72
N ALA A 405 16.80 5.40 -5.86
CA ALA A 405 17.26 5.00 -4.53
C ALA A 405 18.43 3.98 -4.57
N SER A 406 18.79 3.43 -5.74
CA SER A 406 19.91 2.47 -5.86
C SER A 406 21.28 3.01 -5.46
N LYS A 407 21.39 4.32 -5.20
CA LYS A 407 22.57 4.96 -4.61
C LYS A 407 22.72 4.68 -3.11
N GLN A 408 21.66 4.21 -2.47
CA GLN A 408 21.63 3.92 -1.05
C GLN A 408 22.20 2.54 -0.70
N THR A 409 22.47 2.31 0.57
CA THR A 409 22.80 1.00 1.10
C THR A 409 21.55 0.11 1.14
N PRO A 410 21.67 -1.23 1.20
CA PRO A 410 20.52 -2.13 1.33
C PRO A 410 19.58 -1.78 2.48
N PHE A 411 20.10 -1.24 3.60
CA PHE A 411 19.29 -0.87 4.76
C PHE A 411 18.55 0.47 4.61
N ASN A 412 18.93 1.29 3.64
CA ASN A 412 18.32 2.59 3.36
C ASN A 412 17.63 2.64 1.99
N TYR A 413 17.43 1.48 1.35
CA TYR A 413 16.93 1.40 -0.02
C TYR A 413 15.42 1.56 -0.12
N ASP A 414 14.68 0.81 0.68
CA ASP A 414 13.23 0.75 0.62
C ASP A 414 12.60 1.91 1.40
N PRO A 415 11.82 2.79 0.75
CA PRO A 415 11.17 3.90 1.43
C PRO A 415 10.09 3.40 2.41
N PRO A 416 9.88 4.11 3.53
CA PRO A 416 8.83 3.75 4.49
C PRO A 416 7.43 3.86 3.87
N LEU A 417 6.47 3.13 4.45
CA LEU A 417 5.11 2.98 3.94
C LEU A 417 4.41 4.30 3.56
N ILE A 418 4.60 5.36 4.35
CA ILE A 418 3.93 6.66 4.12
C ILE A 418 4.50 7.45 2.94
N THR A 419 5.69 7.09 2.47
CA THR A 419 6.37 7.70 1.32
C THR A 419 6.56 6.76 0.14
N CYS A 420 6.26 5.46 0.29
CA CYS A 420 6.47 4.48 -0.77
C CYS A 420 5.65 4.77 -2.05
N GLU A 421 4.48 5.38 -1.90
CA GLU A 421 3.61 5.76 -3.01
C GLU A 421 3.95 7.13 -3.63
N THR A 422 5.00 7.80 -3.14
CA THR A 422 5.31 9.16 -3.58
C THR A 422 5.64 9.22 -5.06
N ALA A 423 6.38 8.25 -5.58
CA ALA A 423 6.73 8.19 -6.99
C ALA A 423 5.61 7.59 -7.86
N SER A 424 4.93 6.56 -7.39
CA SER A 424 3.90 5.83 -8.15
C SER A 424 2.68 6.70 -8.45
N VAL A 425 2.10 7.30 -7.43
CA VAL A 425 0.93 8.19 -7.59
C VAL A 425 1.30 9.49 -8.32
N PHE A 426 2.52 10.01 -8.12
CA PHE A 426 3.00 11.17 -8.88
C PHE A 426 3.12 10.86 -10.38
N ALA A 427 3.65 9.70 -10.74
CA ALA A 427 3.71 9.22 -12.11
C ALA A 427 2.32 9.10 -12.75
N GLU A 428 1.32 8.61 -11.99
CA GLU A 428 -0.06 8.61 -12.45
C GLU A 428 -0.56 10.03 -12.78
N PHE A 429 -0.30 11.03 -11.94
CA PHE A 429 -0.73 12.41 -12.18
C PHE A 429 -0.10 12.99 -13.46
N LEU A 430 1.18 12.71 -13.73
CA LEU A 430 1.85 13.12 -14.96
C LEU A 430 1.17 12.53 -16.20
N VAL A 431 0.81 11.24 -16.14
CA VAL A 431 0.15 10.54 -17.25
C VAL A 431 -1.31 10.99 -17.38
N PHE A 432 -2.01 11.16 -16.27
CA PHE A 432 -3.38 11.67 -16.22
C PHE A 432 -3.50 13.04 -16.93
N ASP A 433 -2.64 13.99 -16.58
CA ASP A 433 -2.63 15.32 -17.22
C ASP A 433 -2.37 15.24 -18.72
N GLN A 434 -1.45 14.36 -19.15
CA GLN A 434 -1.18 14.14 -20.55
C GLN A 434 -2.40 13.57 -21.29
N MET A 435 -3.07 12.58 -20.70
CA MET A 435 -4.28 11.98 -21.27
C MET A 435 -5.43 12.99 -21.32
N LEU A 436 -5.66 13.72 -20.24
CA LEU A 436 -6.70 14.75 -20.14
C LEU A 436 -6.51 15.87 -21.18
N SER A 437 -5.27 16.37 -21.32
CA SER A 437 -4.97 17.48 -22.25
C SER A 437 -5.09 17.07 -23.72
N ARG A 438 -4.81 15.81 -24.05
CA ARG A 438 -4.79 15.31 -25.44
C ARG A 438 -6.08 14.66 -25.92
N SER A 439 -6.95 14.25 -25.01
CA SER A 439 -8.22 13.65 -25.42
C SER A 439 -9.08 14.69 -26.16
N PRO A 440 -9.54 14.43 -27.39
CA PRO A 440 -10.46 15.30 -28.09
C PRO A 440 -11.92 15.11 -27.65
N ASP A 441 -12.26 13.95 -27.05
CA ASP A 441 -13.62 13.61 -26.64
C ASP A 441 -13.93 14.09 -25.21
N PRO A 442 -14.89 15.02 -25.04
CA PRO A 442 -15.30 15.50 -23.71
C PRO A 442 -15.78 14.39 -22.78
N ARG A 443 -16.37 13.29 -23.32
CA ARG A 443 -16.83 12.14 -22.51
C ARG A 443 -15.65 11.40 -21.90
N VAL A 444 -14.56 11.20 -22.65
CA VAL A 444 -13.33 10.59 -22.16
C VAL A 444 -12.70 11.48 -21.10
N LYS A 445 -12.64 12.79 -21.31
CA LYS A 445 -12.14 13.74 -20.30
C LYS A 445 -12.95 13.67 -19.02
N LEU A 446 -14.28 13.68 -19.14
CA LEU A 446 -15.17 13.58 -17.97
C LEU A 446 -14.97 12.27 -17.21
N ALA A 447 -14.85 11.15 -17.92
CA ALA A 447 -14.63 9.85 -17.30
C ALA A 447 -13.27 9.78 -16.57
N LEU A 448 -12.19 10.34 -17.17
CA LEU A 448 -10.87 10.43 -16.54
C LEU A 448 -10.94 11.28 -15.26
N LEU A 449 -11.57 12.45 -15.30
CA LEU A 449 -11.75 13.31 -14.13
C LEU A 449 -12.56 12.61 -13.03
N CYS A 450 -13.71 12.02 -13.39
CA CYS A 450 -14.52 11.28 -12.43
C CYS A 450 -13.73 10.14 -11.77
N GLY A 451 -12.98 9.37 -12.56
CA GLY A 451 -12.14 8.30 -12.01
C GLY A 451 -11.11 8.81 -11.01
N LYS A 452 -10.36 9.88 -11.35
CA LYS A 452 -9.34 10.45 -10.45
C LYS A 452 -9.94 11.04 -9.17
N ILE A 453 -11.12 11.68 -9.26
CA ILE A 453 -11.85 12.19 -8.10
C ILE A 453 -12.35 11.02 -7.22
N GLU A 454 -12.85 9.94 -7.83
CA GLU A 454 -13.32 8.75 -7.12
C GLU A 454 -12.18 8.03 -6.39
N ASP A 455 -10.99 7.96 -7.00
CA ASP A 455 -9.78 7.46 -6.35
C ASP A 455 -9.44 8.31 -5.12
N ALA A 456 -9.47 9.64 -5.21
CA ALA A 456 -9.27 10.53 -4.06
C ALA A 456 -10.36 10.36 -3.00
N CYS A 457 -11.62 10.16 -3.40
CA CYS A 457 -12.72 9.87 -2.47
C CYS A 457 -12.48 8.56 -1.71
N ALA A 458 -12.00 7.53 -2.37
CA ALA A 458 -11.76 6.21 -1.79
C ALA A 458 -10.50 6.18 -0.90
N THR A 459 -9.42 6.85 -1.32
CA THR A 459 -8.10 6.75 -0.68
C THR A 459 -7.80 7.87 0.33
N VAL A 460 -8.45 9.03 0.22
CA VAL A 460 -8.29 10.14 1.18
C VAL A 460 -9.49 10.22 2.10
N PHE A 461 -10.64 10.61 1.58
CA PHE A 461 -11.80 10.93 2.42
C PHE A 461 -12.36 9.70 3.15
N ARG A 462 -12.58 8.59 2.44
CA ARG A 462 -13.09 7.37 3.05
C ARG A 462 -12.11 6.76 4.05
N GLN A 463 -10.81 6.73 3.77
CA GLN A 463 -9.83 6.18 4.71
C GLN A 463 -9.73 7.02 5.99
N ASN A 464 -9.93 8.33 5.90
CA ASN A 464 -10.06 9.18 7.08
C ASN A 464 -11.27 8.80 7.94
N VAL A 465 -12.43 8.55 7.31
CA VAL A 465 -13.64 8.05 8.00
C VAL A 465 -13.36 6.72 8.71
N LEU A 466 -12.63 5.79 8.04
CA LEU A 466 -12.26 4.50 8.65
C LEU A 466 -11.39 4.70 9.89
N THR A 467 -10.40 5.59 9.84
CA THR A 467 -9.53 5.89 10.98
C THR A 467 -10.31 6.52 12.13
N ARG A 468 -11.22 7.46 11.85
CA ARG A 468 -12.10 8.07 12.87
C ARG A 468 -13.02 7.05 13.52
N PHE A 469 -13.53 6.10 12.74
CA PHE A 469 -14.29 4.98 13.30
C PHE A 469 -13.43 4.14 14.25
N GLU A 470 -12.22 3.76 13.87
CA GLU A 470 -11.31 3.02 14.76
C GLU A 470 -11.05 3.80 16.04
N GLN A 471 -10.71 5.08 15.97
CA GLN A 471 -10.52 5.92 17.16
C GLN A 471 -11.74 5.91 18.08
N ALA A 472 -12.94 6.07 17.53
CA ALA A 472 -14.19 6.09 18.30
C ALA A 472 -14.46 4.75 19.01
N VAL A 473 -14.29 3.62 18.31
CA VAL A 473 -14.55 2.29 18.90
C VAL A 473 -13.49 1.89 19.92
N PHE A 474 -12.23 2.25 19.73
CA PHE A 474 -11.16 2.00 20.70
C PHE A 474 -11.38 2.83 21.97
N ALA A 475 -11.75 4.10 21.84
CA ALA A 475 -12.09 4.96 22.97
C ALA A 475 -13.30 4.41 23.76
N ALA A 476 -14.36 4.00 23.07
CA ALA A 476 -15.55 3.43 23.70
C ALA A 476 -15.27 2.06 24.34
N ARG A 477 -14.44 1.22 23.70
CA ARG A 477 -14.08 -0.12 24.20
C ARG A 477 -13.25 -0.09 25.48
N ALA A 478 -12.48 0.96 25.70
CA ALA A 478 -11.72 1.14 26.95
C ALA A 478 -12.63 1.18 28.18
N GLY A 479 -13.88 1.61 28.04
CA GLY A 479 -14.87 1.67 29.12
C GLY A 479 -15.74 0.40 29.28
N ALA A 480 -16.11 -0.24 28.16
CA ALA A 480 -17.00 -1.40 28.17
C ALA A 480 -16.95 -2.20 26.85
N ARG A 481 -17.47 -3.44 26.89
CA ARG A 481 -17.69 -4.22 25.68
C ARG A 481 -18.70 -3.52 24.77
N LEU A 482 -18.39 -3.40 23.49
CA LEU A 482 -19.27 -2.77 22.50
C LEU A 482 -20.39 -3.73 22.08
N THR A 483 -21.63 -3.21 22.08
CA THR A 483 -22.77 -3.92 21.49
C THR A 483 -22.78 -3.72 19.97
N PRO A 484 -23.54 -4.54 19.21
CA PRO A 484 -23.75 -4.32 17.78
C PRO A 484 -24.25 -2.89 17.47
N GLU A 485 -25.17 -2.37 18.31
CA GLU A 485 -25.73 -1.02 18.14
C GLU A 485 -24.68 0.07 18.38
N ALA A 486 -23.79 -0.11 19.36
CA ALA A 486 -22.70 0.83 19.62
C ALA A 486 -21.70 0.88 18.45
N LEU A 487 -21.35 -0.27 17.86
CA LEU A 487 -20.52 -0.34 16.67
C LEU A 487 -21.21 0.31 15.46
N ALA A 488 -22.50 0.01 15.27
CA ALA A 488 -23.32 0.61 14.21
C ALA A 488 -23.39 2.14 14.33
N GLU A 489 -23.62 2.67 15.53
CA GLU A 489 -23.69 4.13 15.75
C GLU A 489 -22.34 4.81 15.54
N ALA A 490 -21.24 4.22 16.03
CA ALA A 490 -19.89 4.73 15.77
C ALA A 490 -19.59 4.77 14.27
N TRP A 491 -19.95 3.71 13.52
CA TRP A 491 -19.78 3.63 12.08
C TRP A 491 -20.61 4.67 11.33
N LEU A 492 -21.91 4.71 11.60
CA LEU A 492 -22.80 5.66 10.96
C LEU A 492 -22.45 7.10 11.33
N GLY A 493 -22.04 7.36 12.58
CA GLY A 493 -21.60 8.68 13.03
C GLY A 493 -20.40 9.21 12.25
N ALA A 494 -19.37 8.39 12.05
CA ALA A 494 -18.21 8.74 11.24
C ALA A 494 -18.59 9.03 9.77
N ASN A 495 -19.48 8.23 9.20
CA ASN A 495 -19.91 8.37 7.80
C ASN A 495 -20.88 9.54 7.56
N ARG A 496 -21.76 9.89 8.54
CA ARG A 496 -22.71 11.01 8.40
C ARG A 496 -22.02 12.34 8.12
N ARG A 497 -20.86 12.58 8.72
CA ARG A 497 -20.07 13.81 8.45
C ARG A 497 -19.52 13.86 7.03
N TYR A 498 -19.13 12.72 6.49
CA TYR A 498 -18.58 12.59 5.16
C TYR A 498 -19.65 12.71 4.07
N TYR A 499 -20.74 11.95 4.19
CA TYR A 499 -21.78 11.92 3.17
C TYR A 499 -22.78 13.08 3.27
N ALA A 500 -23.02 13.58 4.45
CA ALA A 500 -24.06 14.58 4.76
C ALA A 500 -25.39 14.24 4.06
N ASP A 501 -25.92 15.18 3.28
CA ASP A 501 -27.11 15.03 2.45
C ASP A 501 -26.83 14.56 1.01
N ALA A 502 -25.57 14.48 0.60
CA ALA A 502 -25.17 14.17 -0.78
C ALA A 502 -25.37 12.69 -1.15
N VAL A 503 -25.28 11.78 -0.16
CA VAL A 503 -25.46 10.34 -0.37
C VAL A 503 -26.45 9.79 0.66
N GLU A 504 -27.43 9.04 0.19
CA GLU A 504 -28.36 8.31 1.06
C GLU A 504 -27.70 7.02 1.58
N MET A 505 -27.51 6.96 2.90
CA MET A 505 -27.04 5.75 3.56
C MET A 505 -28.19 4.76 3.72
N VAL A 506 -28.07 3.60 3.07
CA VAL A 506 -29.07 2.54 3.17
C VAL A 506 -29.09 1.92 4.59
N PRO A 507 -30.24 1.41 5.08
CA PRO A 507 -30.34 0.91 6.46
C PRO A 507 -29.33 -0.18 6.82
N GLY A 508 -29.00 -1.08 5.87
CA GLY A 508 -28.01 -2.14 6.06
C GLY A 508 -26.59 -1.64 6.28
N TYR A 509 -26.28 -0.39 5.90
CA TYR A 509 -24.93 0.17 6.02
C TYR A 509 -24.42 0.30 7.46
N ARG A 510 -25.29 0.14 8.46
CA ARG A 510 -24.89 -0.01 9.86
C ARG A 510 -23.85 -1.13 10.08
N LEU A 511 -23.79 -2.10 9.16
CA LEU A 511 -22.83 -3.21 9.13
C LEU A 511 -21.62 -2.95 8.22
N GLY A 512 -21.47 -1.77 7.63
CA GLY A 512 -20.41 -1.46 6.67
C GLY A 512 -18.98 -1.59 7.22
N TRP A 513 -18.80 -1.57 8.53
CA TRP A 513 -17.51 -1.83 9.19
C TRP A 513 -17.10 -3.32 9.12
N SER A 514 -18.07 -4.23 9.07
CA SER A 514 -17.89 -5.65 9.38
C SER A 514 -17.20 -6.48 8.30
N TYR A 515 -17.05 -5.95 7.09
CA TYR A 515 -16.33 -6.62 5.99
C TYR A 515 -14.98 -5.95 5.64
N ILE A 516 -14.52 -4.98 6.44
CA ILE A 516 -13.27 -4.26 6.21
C ILE A 516 -12.10 -5.00 6.88
N PRO A 517 -11.20 -5.65 6.11
CA PRO A 517 -10.16 -6.48 6.68
C PRO A 517 -9.10 -5.69 7.48
N HIS A 518 -8.93 -4.39 7.21
CA HIS A 518 -7.97 -3.54 7.92
C HIS A 518 -8.24 -3.50 9.42
N PHE A 519 -9.50 -3.40 9.84
CA PHE A 519 -9.88 -3.37 11.25
C PHE A 519 -9.50 -4.66 12.02
N ILE A 520 -9.37 -5.75 11.27
CA ILE A 520 -9.08 -7.08 11.82
C ILE A 520 -7.57 -7.37 11.81
N HIS A 521 -6.92 -7.14 10.66
CA HIS A 521 -5.56 -7.58 10.43
C HIS A 521 -4.51 -6.50 10.71
N THR A 522 -4.85 -5.21 10.44
CA THR A 522 -3.85 -4.12 10.40
C THR A 522 -4.46 -2.83 10.95
N ARG A 523 -4.78 -2.83 12.25
CA ARG A 523 -5.46 -1.70 12.91
C ARG A 523 -4.68 -0.40 12.78
N PHE A 524 -5.44 0.70 12.66
CA PHE A 524 -4.92 2.04 12.44
C PHE A 524 -3.99 2.19 11.22
N TYR A 525 -4.13 1.31 10.24
CA TYR A 525 -3.39 1.39 8.99
C TYR A 525 -3.96 2.46 8.05
N CYS A 526 -5.28 2.71 8.11
CA CYS A 526 -6.02 3.48 7.12
C CYS A 526 -5.54 4.93 6.97
N TYR A 527 -5.04 5.57 8.03
CA TYR A 527 -4.49 6.93 7.89
C TYR A 527 -3.21 6.99 7.03
N SER A 528 -2.48 5.88 6.92
CA SER A 528 -1.29 5.82 6.05
C SER A 528 -1.66 6.02 4.57
N TYR A 529 -2.83 5.53 4.15
CA TYR A 529 -3.36 5.83 2.81
C TYR A 529 -3.69 7.31 2.64
N VAL A 530 -4.34 7.91 3.65
CA VAL A 530 -4.64 9.36 3.63
C VAL A 530 -3.36 10.15 3.50
N PHE A 531 -2.36 9.82 4.32
CA PHE A 531 -1.07 10.49 4.34
C PHE A 531 -0.38 10.38 2.98
N GLY A 532 -0.15 9.16 2.49
CA GLY A 532 0.58 8.92 1.24
C GLY A 532 -0.10 9.58 0.05
N GLN A 533 -1.41 9.37 -0.11
CA GLN A 533 -2.16 9.92 -1.24
C GLN A 533 -2.23 11.45 -1.22
N LEU A 534 -2.57 12.02 -0.06
CA LEU A 534 -2.69 13.48 0.07
C LEU A 534 -1.34 14.19 -0.03
N LEU A 535 -0.28 13.58 0.51
CA LEU A 535 1.10 14.03 0.32
C LEU A 535 1.40 14.20 -1.18
N VAL A 536 1.14 13.16 -1.97
CA VAL A 536 1.46 13.18 -3.40
C VAL A 536 0.62 14.21 -4.16
N ILE A 537 -0.68 14.31 -3.85
CA ILE A 537 -1.55 15.31 -4.47
C ILE A 537 -1.02 16.74 -4.16
N ALA A 538 -0.60 16.98 -2.92
CA ALA A 538 -0.02 18.27 -2.52
C ALA A 538 1.33 18.54 -3.21
N LEU A 539 2.21 17.55 -3.32
CA LEU A 539 3.48 17.65 -4.07
C LEU A 539 3.23 17.92 -5.55
N TYR A 540 2.23 17.28 -6.13
CA TYR A 540 1.85 17.52 -7.52
C TYR A 540 1.35 18.95 -7.73
N ARG A 541 0.57 19.50 -6.78
CA ARG A 541 0.16 20.92 -6.77
C ARG A 541 1.37 21.83 -6.68
N MET A 542 2.35 21.55 -5.83
CA MET A 542 3.60 22.31 -5.74
C MET A 542 4.37 22.28 -7.07
N TYR A 543 4.45 21.12 -7.74
CA TYR A 543 5.04 21.02 -9.06
C TYR A 543 4.31 21.93 -10.08
N LYS A 544 2.99 21.98 -10.08
CA LYS A 544 2.21 22.87 -10.97
C LYS A 544 2.46 24.35 -10.67
N GLU A 545 2.69 24.71 -9.42
CA GLU A 545 2.96 26.07 -8.98
C GLU A 545 4.41 26.51 -9.27
N GLU A 546 5.39 25.65 -9.04
CA GLU A 546 6.82 25.96 -9.11
C GLU A 546 7.47 25.61 -10.47
N GLY A 547 6.84 24.71 -11.23
CA GLY A 547 7.35 24.24 -12.52
C GLY A 547 8.65 23.44 -12.39
N THR A 548 9.60 23.70 -13.29
CA THR A 548 10.84 22.93 -13.39
C THR A 548 11.78 23.06 -12.19
N SER A 549 11.62 24.10 -11.35
CA SER A 549 12.44 24.29 -10.14
C SER A 549 12.15 23.25 -9.05
N PHE A 550 10.97 22.64 -9.07
CA PHE A 550 10.58 21.55 -8.18
C PHE A 550 11.37 20.25 -8.45
N ILE A 551 11.65 19.97 -9.74
CA ILE A 551 12.13 18.66 -10.21
C ILE A 551 13.43 18.20 -9.53
N PRO A 552 14.51 18.99 -9.43
CA PRO A 552 15.76 18.53 -8.82
C PRO A 552 15.58 18.09 -7.36
N ARG A 553 14.81 18.83 -6.57
CA ARG A 553 14.54 18.50 -5.16
C ARG A 553 13.71 17.23 -5.03
N TYR A 554 12.76 17.02 -5.95
CA TYR A 554 11.96 15.81 -5.97
C TYR A 554 12.78 14.56 -6.34
N VAL A 555 13.71 14.69 -7.29
CA VAL A 555 14.66 13.62 -7.65
C VAL A 555 15.56 13.30 -6.46
N GLU A 556 16.14 14.31 -5.80
CA GLU A 556 16.97 14.14 -4.60
C GLU A 556 16.23 13.44 -3.46
N PHE A 557 14.95 13.78 -3.25
CA PHE A 557 14.08 13.10 -2.29
C PHE A 557 13.90 11.61 -2.63
N LEU A 558 13.67 11.25 -3.90
CA LEU A 558 13.54 9.85 -4.31
C LEU A 558 14.88 9.09 -4.20
N GLU A 559 16.01 9.76 -4.47
CA GLU A 559 17.35 9.19 -4.34
C GLU A 559 17.73 8.90 -2.88
N ALA A 560 17.08 9.55 -1.94
CA ALA A 560 17.35 9.39 -0.52
C ALA A 560 16.83 8.06 0.06
N GLY A 561 15.82 7.42 -0.57
CA GLY A 561 15.23 6.16 -0.08
C GLY A 561 14.76 6.29 1.37
N ASP A 562 15.32 5.46 2.27
CA ASP A 562 15.08 5.44 3.73
C ASP A 562 16.31 5.92 4.53
N SER A 563 17.08 6.87 3.99
CA SER A 563 18.33 7.34 4.64
C SER A 563 18.10 8.19 5.88
N ASP A 564 16.90 8.77 6.03
CA ASP A 564 16.49 9.64 7.12
C ASP A 564 14.99 9.48 7.41
N PRO A 565 14.51 9.89 8.60
CA PRO A 565 13.08 9.90 8.90
C PRO A 565 12.28 10.68 7.85
N PRO A 566 11.05 10.22 7.51
CA PRO A 566 10.21 10.85 6.47
C PRO A 566 10.03 12.36 6.63
N GLU A 567 9.87 12.85 7.84
CA GLU A 567 9.75 14.31 8.10
C GLU A 567 11.02 15.09 7.73
N VAL A 568 12.21 14.49 7.90
CA VAL A 568 13.49 15.10 7.54
C VAL A 568 13.62 15.14 6.02
N LEU A 569 13.31 14.03 5.36
CA LEU A 569 13.35 13.92 3.90
C LEU A 569 12.35 14.90 3.24
N LEU A 570 11.14 15.01 3.77
CA LEU A 570 10.12 15.91 3.26
C LEU A 570 10.48 17.39 3.45
N LYS A 571 11.22 17.73 4.51
CA LYS A 571 11.73 19.11 4.70
C LYS A 571 12.71 19.54 3.61
N SER A 572 13.49 18.62 3.03
CA SER A 572 14.36 18.92 1.88
C SER A 572 13.56 19.34 0.64
N LEU A 573 12.33 18.81 0.49
CA LEU A 573 11.38 19.24 -0.54
C LEU A 573 10.71 20.60 -0.23
N GLY A 574 10.91 21.16 0.96
CA GLY A 574 10.20 22.34 1.44
C GLY A 574 8.83 22.02 2.05
N VAL A 575 8.61 20.78 2.45
CA VAL A 575 7.35 20.29 3.03
C VAL A 575 7.49 20.22 4.55
N ASP A 576 6.54 20.85 5.24
CA ASP A 576 6.31 20.66 6.67
C ASP A 576 4.98 19.91 6.85
N VAL A 577 5.05 18.67 7.29
CA VAL A 577 3.86 17.82 7.50
C VAL A 577 3.00 18.30 8.68
N GLN A 578 3.52 19.19 9.52
CA GLN A 578 2.76 19.85 10.59
C GLN A 578 2.07 21.13 10.10
N ASP A 579 2.31 21.58 8.86
CA ASP A 579 1.63 22.73 8.28
C ASP A 579 0.28 22.33 7.68
N ARG A 580 -0.81 22.85 8.23
CA ARG A 580 -2.17 22.66 7.69
C ARG A 580 -2.31 23.19 6.25
N GLY A 581 -1.56 24.25 5.92
CA GLY A 581 -1.54 24.83 4.58
C GLY A 581 -0.97 23.89 3.52
N PHE A 582 0.01 23.08 3.90
CA PHE A 582 0.54 22.04 3.01
C PHE A 582 -0.54 21.01 2.65
N TRP A 583 -1.25 20.47 3.62
CA TRP A 583 -2.33 19.51 3.37
C TRP A 583 -3.48 20.13 2.58
N GLN A 584 -3.77 21.41 2.80
CA GLN A 584 -4.81 22.14 2.05
C GLN A 584 -4.50 22.21 0.55
N LYS A 585 -3.22 22.31 0.13
CA LYS A 585 -2.84 22.26 -1.29
C LYS A 585 -3.35 21.00 -2.01
N GLY A 586 -3.31 19.85 -1.33
CA GLY A 586 -3.85 18.60 -1.88
C GLY A 586 -5.38 18.69 -2.11
N PHE A 587 -6.10 19.28 -1.17
CA PHE A 587 -7.55 19.48 -1.32
C PHE A 587 -7.92 20.52 -2.36
N ASP A 588 -7.10 21.54 -2.53
CA ASP A 588 -7.31 22.54 -3.59
C ASP A 588 -7.15 21.88 -4.98
N GLU A 589 -6.19 20.95 -5.15
CA GLU A 589 -6.06 20.17 -6.38
C GLU A 589 -7.30 19.30 -6.64
N ILE A 590 -7.79 18.58 -5.62
CA ILE A 590 -9.01 17.75 -5.76
C ILE A 590 -10.22 18.63 -6.11
N ARG A 591 -10.35 19.81 -5.52
CA ARG A 591 -11.41 20.78 -5.82
C ARG A 591 -11.35 21.24 -7.28
N ASP A 592 -10.15 21.56 -7.77
CA ASP A 592 -9.95 21.96 -9.18
C ASP A 592 -10.40 20.85 -10.15
N LEU A 593 -10.14 19.56 -9.81
CA LEU A 593 -10.64 18.43 -10.61
C LEU A 593 -12.17 18.36 -10.62
N VAL A 594 -12.83 18.58 -9.48
CA VAL A 594 -14.31 18.59 -9.39
C VAL A 594 -14.90 19.75 -10.20
N GLU A 595 -14.30 20.94 -10.16
CA GLU A 595 -14.73 22.08 -10.94
C GLU A 595 -14.57 21.86 -12.45
N GLN A 596 -13.45 21.25 -12.88
CA GLN A 596 -13.24 20.86 -14.28
C GLN A 596 -14.30 19.84 -14.75
N ALA A 597 -14.60 18.82 -13.92
CA ALA A 597 -15.63 17.84 -14.24
C ALA A 597 -17.02 18.51 -14.36
N ARG A 598 -17.34 19.45 -13.46
CA ARG A 598 -18.60 20.21 -13.49
C ARG A 598 -18.70 21.07 -14.76
N ALA A 599 -17.64 21.74 -15.16
CA ALA A 599 -17.61 22.55 -16.38
C ALA A 599 -17.86 21.70 -17.64
N LEU A 600 -17.24 20.51 -17.73
CA LEU A 600 -17.48 19.58 -18.84
C LEU A 600 -18.89 18.98 -18.85
N ALA A 601 -19.47 18.75 -17.68
CA ALA A 601 -20.83 18.22 -17.56
C ALA A 601 -21.90 19.23 -17.99
N SER A 602 -21.56 20.52 -17.98
CA SER A 602 -22.48 21.63 -18.33
C SER A 602 -22.37 22.05 -19.81
N SER A 603 -21.33 21.56 -20.54
CA SER A 603 -21.07 21.86 -21.95
C SER A 603 -21.70 20.84 -22.89
#